data_57ad185c32dac0efa11aec5d890c7baa
#
_entry.id   57ad185c32dac0efa11aec5d890c7baa
#
_cell.length_a   1.000
_cell.length_b   1.000
_cell.length_c   1.000
_cell.angle_alpha   90.00
_cell.angle_beta   90.00
_cell.angle_gamma   90.00
#
_symmetry.space_group_name_H-M   'P 1'
#
loop_
_entity.id
_entity.type
_entity.pdbx_description
1 polymer ?
#
loop_
_entity_poly.entity_id
_entity_poly.type
_entity_poly.pdbx_seq_one_letter_code
_entity_poly.pdbx_strand_id
1 'polypeptide(L)'
;MIDIRDLTVTFGRGTQAVAAVRGLSLHVGEGESFGLVGESGSGKSTVLRVLAGLNEKWQGSASLAGLSVARRDRRFPRLVQMVFQDPYGSLHPRHTVDHALSEPLAIHGIEDANERVSRALEQVGLGPAFRFRYPHQLSGGQRQRVAIARALMLEPKVLLLDEPTSALDVSVQAEILNLLRRLRDERGLTYLLVSHNLAVVAHMCDRLAVMNRGVVVEEMAVDTLRRQEPAEAYTRQLLLASRGYDREVARAMITYD
;
A
#
# COMPACT_ATOMS: atom_id res chain seq x y z
N MET A 1 -5.24 -4.23 14.56
CA MET A 1 -4.21 -3.19 14.29
C MET A 1 -4.78 -2.02 13.50
N ILE A 2 -5.54 -2.24 12.44
CA ILE A 2 -6.27 -1.20 11.67
C ILE A 2 -7.75 -1.41 11.86
N ASP A 3 -8.50 -0.38 12.28
CA ASP A 3 -9.96 -0.41 12.41
C ASP A 3 -10.56 0.75 11.64
N ILE A 4 -11.45 0.45 10.70
CA ILE A 4 -12.21 1.43 9.91
C ILE A 4 -13.69 1.11 10.08
N ARG A 5 -14.51 2.16 10.35
CA ARG A 5 -15.98 2.02 10.45
C ARG A 5 -16.66 3.15 9.69
N ASP A 6 -17.52 2.76 8.76
CA ASP A 6 -18.38 3.63 7.95
C ASP A 6 -17.62 4.76 7.25
N LEU A 7 -16.37 4.46 6.78
CA LEU A 7 -15.55 5.44 6.10
C LEU A 7 -16.22 5.90 4.81
N THR A 8 -16.48 7.20 4.72
CA THR A 8 -17.01 7.84 3.52
C THR A 8 -16.12 9.00 3.12
N VAL A 9 -15.76 9.04 1.83
CA VAL A 9 -14.90 10.09 1.25
C VAL A 9 -15.56 10.61 -0.02
N THR A 10 -15.80 11.92 -0.05
CA THR A 10 -16.38 12.60 -1.22
C THR A 10 -15.46 13.72 -1.69
N PHE A 11 -15.15 13.74 -2.97
CA PHE A 11 -14.40 14.80 -3.63
C PHE A 11 -15.34 15.71 -4.43
N GLY A 12 -14.98 16.98 -4.58
CA GLY A 12 -15.82 17.96 -5.28
C GLY A 12 -16.91 18.56 -4.38
N ARG A 13 -17.81 19.32 -4.98
CA ARG A 13 -18.96 19.97 -4.32
C ARG A 13 -20.18 19.98 -5.25
N GLY A 14 -21.37 20.00 -4.67
CA GLY A 14 -22.64 20.07 -5.41
C GLY A 14 -22.80 18.93 -6.40
N THR A 15 -23.23 19.21 -7.62
CA THR A 15 -23.50 18.24 -8.68
C THR A 15 -22.24 17.53 -9.22
N GLN A 16 -21.05 18.04 -8.92
CA GLN A 16 -19.76 17.43 -9.30
C GLN A 16 -19.14 16.61 -8.16
N ALA A 17 -19.87 16.35 -7.09
CA ALA A 17 -19.42 15.55 -5.98
C ALA A 17 -19.30 14.05 -6.38
N VAL A 18 -18.10 13.47 -6.20
CA VAL A 18 -17.82 12.07 -6.45
C VAL A 18 -17.55 11.37 -5.12
N ALA A 19 -18.41 10.43 -4.74
CA ALA A 19 -18.21 9.60 -3.57
C ALA A 19 -17.20 8.48 -3.89
N ALA A 20 -15.93 8.73 -3.56
CA ALA A 20 -14.83 7.80 -3.83
C ALA A 20 -14.81 6.60 -2.88
N VAL A 21 -15.32 6.76 -1.64
CA VAL A 21 -15.51 5.68 -0.65
C VAL A 21 -16.88 5.88 -0.01
N ARG A 22 -17.63 4.81 0.14
CA ARG A 22 -19.04 4.84 0.58
C ARG A 22 -19.29 3.82 1.70
N GLY A 23 -19.14 4.25 2.98
CA GLY A 23 -19.44 3.43 4.14
C GLY A 23 -18.54 2.20 4.30
N LEU A 24 -17.24 2.33 3.97
CA LEU A 24 -16.30 1.22 4.08
C LEU A 24 -16.00 0.92 5.55
N SER A 25 -16.20 -0.35 5.94
CA SER A 25 -15.77 -0.88 7.24
C SER A 25 -14.79 -2.04 7.02
N LEU A 26 -13.68 -2.04 7.75
CA LEU A 26 -12.58 -2.99 7.57
C LEU A 26 -11.81 -3.16 8.87
N HIS A 27 -11.41 -4.40 9.17
CA HIS A 27 -10.51 -4.71 10.28
C HIS A 27 -9.30 -5.51 9.80
N VAL A 28 -8.09 -5.06 10.22
CA VAL A 28 -6.82 -5.78 9.97
C VAL A 28 -6.15 -6.06 11.31
N GLY A 29 -5.83 -7.31 11.55
CA GLY A 29 -5.14 -7.78 12.76
C GLY A 29 -3.68 -7.29 12.86
N GLU A 30 -3.05 -7.46 14.01
CA GLU A 30 -1.63 -7.20 14.20
C GLU A 30 -0.80 -8.26 13.47
N GLY A 31 0.24 -7.83 12.73
CA GLY A 31 1.08 -8.70 11.91
C GLY A 31 0.40 -9.26 10.66
N GLU A 32 -0.89 -8.97 10.45
CA GLU A 32 -1.64 -9.43 9.28
C GLU A 32 -1.22 -8.65 8.02
N SER A 33 -1.17 -9.34 6.87
CA SER A 33 -1.11 -8.72 5.56
C SER A 33 -2.47 -8.80 4.89
N PHE A 34 -3.12 -7.64 4.71
CA PHE A 34 -4.45 -7.53 4.15
C PHE A 34 -4.42 -6.84 2.78
N GLY A 35 -5.09 -7.45 1.80
CA GLY A 35 -5.21 -6.93 0.44
C GLY A 35 -6.48 -6.14 0.22
N LEU A 36 -6.38 -4.98 -0.45
CA LEU A 36 -7.53 -4.25 -0.95
C LEU A 36 -7.43 -4.20 -2.47
N VAL A 37 -8.32 -4.93 -3.16
CA VAL A 37 -8.28 -5.12 -4.62
C VAL A 37 -9.50 -4.54 -5.31
N GLY A 38 -9.42 -4.34 -6.62
CA GLY A 38 -10.50 -3.82 -7.46
C GLY A 38 -9.98 -3.01 -8.64
N GLU A 39 -10.85 -2.60 -9.53
CA GLU A 39 -10.50 -1.82 -10.71
C GLU A 39 -9.92 -0.45 -10.37
N SER A 40 -9.25 0.18 -11.35
CA SER A 40 -8.78 1.56 -11.21
C SER A 40 -9.97 2.49 -10.93
N GLY A 41 -9.79 3.42 -10.00
CA GLY A 41 -10.87 4.33 -9.59
C GLY A 41 -11.87 3.77 -8.57
N SER A 42 -11.75 2.51 -8.11
CA SER A 42 -12.67 1.94 -7.11
C SER A 42 -12.54 2.52 -5.69
N GLY A 43 -11.56 3.41 -5.43
CA GLY A 43 -11.41 4.10 -4.14
C GLY A 43 -10.27 3.58 -3.24
N LYS A 44 -9.55 2.53 -3.63
CA LYS A 44 -8.49 1.87 -2.82
C LYS A 44 -7.41 2.81 -2.31
N SER A 45 -6.75 3.57 -3.20
CA SER A 45 -5.71 4.54 -2.80
C SER A 45 -6.27 5.67 -1.95
N THR A 46 -7.58 5.99 -2.09
CA THR A 46 -8.26 6.97 -1.23
C THR A 46 -8.31 6.46 0.21
N VAL A 47 -8.62 5.18 0.42
CA VAL A 47 -8.60 4.55 1.76
C VAL A 47 -7.19 4.65 2.37
N LEU A 48 -6.15 4.28 1.62
CA LEU A 48 -4.77 4.38 2.10
C LEU A 48 -4.40 5.83 2.47
N ARG A 49 -4.77 6.80 1.62
CA ARG A 49 -4.48 8.22 1.88
C ARG A 49 -5.19 8.76 3.13
N VAL A 50 -6.40 8.28 3.44
CA VAL A 50 -7.06 8.60 4.72
C VAL A 50 -6.25 8.03 5.86
N LEU A 51 -5.89 6.74 5.81
CA LEU A 51 -5.13 6.07 6.87
C LEU A 51 -3.73 6.67 7.05
N ALA A 52 -3.07 7.11 5.98
CA ALA A 52 -1.80 7.84 6.05
C ALA A 52 -1.95 9.27 6.58
N GLY A 53 -3.19 9.74 6.74
CA GLY A 53 -3.49 11.11 7.15
C GLY A 53 -3.26 12.17 6.09
N LEU A 54 -3.17 11.78 4.84
CA LEU A 54 -2.98 12.66 3.68
C LEU A 54 -4.30 13.25 3.16
N ASN A 55 -5.42 12.62 3.49
CA ASN A 55 -6.75 13.12 3.18
C ASN A 55 -7.47 13.49 4.49
N GLU A 56 -7.85 14.76 4.64
CA GLU A 56 -8.46 15.29 5.87
C GLU A 56 -9.99 15.32 5.83
N LYS A 57 -10.58 15.25 4.63
CA LYS A 57 -12.04 15.36 4.43
C LYS A 57 -12.64 13.98 4.25
N TRP A 58 -13.14 13.42 5.34
CA TRP A 58 -13.82 12.12 5.37
C TRP A 58 -14.78 12.04 6.55
N GLN A 59 -15.68 11.06 6.53
CA GLN A 59 -16.65 10.77 7.59
C GLN A 59 -16.46 9.33 8.07
N GLY A 60 -17.02 9.00 9.23
CA GLY A 60 -16.84 7.73 9.88
C GLY A 60 -15.74 7.74 10.92
N SER A 61 -15.14 6.61 11.21
CA SER A 61 -14.01 6.50 12.13
C SER A 61 -12.90 5.61 11.56
N ALA A 62 -11.64 5.98 11.82
CA ALA A 62 -10.48 5.17 11.49
C ALA A 62 -9.44 5.28 12.61
N SER A 63 -8.83 4.16 12.96
CA SER A 63 -7.76 4.09 13.95
C SER A 63 -6.67 3.09 13.54
N LEU A 64 -5.44 3.38 13.97
CA LEU A 64 -4.24 2.56 13.76
C LEU A 64 -3.58 2.32 15.12
N ALA A 65 -3.45 1.05 15.52
CA ALA A 65 -2.97 0.65 16.85
C ALA A 65 -3.61 1.45 18.00
N GLY A 66 -4.92 1.69 17.92
CA GLY A 66 -5.68 2.45 18.90
C GLY A 66 -5.57 3.98 18.79
N LEU A 67 -4.70 4.53 17.94
CA LEU A 67 -4.62 5.97 17.68
C LEU A 67 -5.60 6.39 16.58
N SER A 68 -6.43 7.39 16.87
CA SER A 68 -7.39 7.94 15.90
C SER A 68 -6.68 8.67 14.77
N VAL A 69 -7.03 8.34 13.52
CA VAL A 69 -6.54 9.03 12.33
C VAL A 69 -6.99 10.50 12.27
N ALA A 70 -8.16 10.83 12.81
CA ALA A 70 -8.67 12.19 12.86
C ALA A 70 -7.96 13.07 13.89
N ARG A 71 -7.33 12.48 14.92
CA ARG A 71 -6.66 13.17 16.02
C ARG A 71 -5.17 12.80 16.10
N ARG A 72 -4.48 12.95 14.96
CA ARG A 72 -3.05 12.62 14.85
C ARG A 72 -2.19 13.50 15.73
N ASP A 73 -1.25 12.87 16.40
CA ASP A 73 -0.17 13.53 17.15
C ASP A 73 1.21 13.19 16.56
N ARG A 74 2.29 13.62 17.20
CA ARG A 74 3.67 13.36 16.76
C ARG A 74 4.05 11.86 16.73
N ARG A 75 3.28 10.97 17.36
CA ARG A 75 3.51 9.52 17.38
C ARG A 75 2.97 8.88 16.10
N PHE A 76 1.98 9.49 15.45
CA PHE A 76 1.28 8.92 14.30
C PHE A 76 2.23 8.59 13.12
N PRO A 77 3.14 9.49 12.67
CA PRO A 77 4.09 9.14 11.60
C PRO A 77 5.08 8.04 11.97
N ARG A 78 5.37 7.84 13.27
CA ARG A 78 6.18 6.71 13.75
C ARG A 78 5.41 5.39 13.75
N LEU A 79 4.09 5.43 13.78
CA LEU A 79 3.25 4.26 13.81
C LEU A 79 2.95 3.73 12.40
N VAL A 80 2.68 4.63 11.47
CA VAL A 80 2.26 4.29 10.10
C VAL A 80 3.10 5.02 9.07
N GLN A 81 3.55 4.28 8.07
CA GLN A 81 4.25 4.82 6.91
C GLN A 81 3.61 4.28 5.63
N MET A 82 3.86 4.97 4.51
CA MET A 82 3.28 4.63 3.22
C MET A 82 4.36 4.51 2.15
N VAL A 83 4.29 3.46 1.36
CA VAL A 83 5.05 3.28 0.12
C VAL A 83 4.11 3.57 -1.03
N PHE A 84 4.44 4.58 -1.83
CA PHE A 84 3.62 5.05 -2.93
C PHE A 84 3.87 4.26 -4.21
N GLN A 85 2.89 4.30 -5.11
CA GLN A 85 2.91 3.66 -6.42
C GLN A 85 4.06 4.16 -7.31
N ASP A 86 4.34 5.46 -7.29
CA ASP A 86 5.39 6.08 -8.09
C ASP A 86 6.67 6.30 -7.26
N PRO A 87 7.71 5.47 -7.46
CA PRO A 87 8.98 5.66 -6.77
C PRO A 87 9.75 6.92 -7.24
N TYR A 88 9.44 7.45 -8.44
CA TYR A 88 10.03 8.68 -8.95
C TYR A 88 9.50 9.90 -8.19
N GLY A 89 8.19 9.99 -8.02
CA GLY A 89 7.55 11.05 -7.23
C GLY A 89 7.82 10.94 -5.73
N SER A 90 8.28 9.79 -5.27
CA SER A 90 8.54 9.55 -3.85
C SER A 90 9.88 10.09 -3.36
N LEU A 91 10.85 10.33 -4.24
CA LEU A 91 12.20 10.80 -3.89
C LEU A 91 12.46 12.17 -4.53
N HIS A 92 12.90 13.13 -3.72
CA HIS A 92 13.25 14.45 -4.23
C HIS A 92 14.47 14.37 -5.17
N PRO A 93 14.40 14.83 -6.44
CA PRO A 93 15.42 14.56 -7.47
C PRO A 93 16.80 15.16 -7.17
N ARG A 94 16.88 16.16 -6.28
CA ARG A 94 18.10 16.84 -5.88
C ARG A 94 18.69 16.37 -4.56
N HIS A 95 18.04 15.42 -3.88
CA HIS A 95 18.53 14.83 -2.64
C HIS A 95 19.21 13.51 -2.94
N THR A 96 20.33 13.25 -2.27
CA THR A 96 20.98 11.94 -2.27
C THR A 96 20.12 10.93 -1.51
N VAL A 97 20.36 9.65 -1.71
CA VAL A 97 19.76 8.57 -0.92
C VAL A 97 19.98 8.79 0.58
N ASP A 98 21.20 9.18 0.96
CA ASP A 98 21.54 9.51 2.35
C ASP A 98 20.60 10.56 2.93
N HIS A 99 20.41 11.67 2.21
CA HIS A 99 19.53 12.75 2.65
C HIS A 99 18.07 12.28 2.76
N ALA A 100 17.58 11.53 1.76
CA ALA A 100 16.21 11.02 1.74
C ALA A 100 15.92 10.04 2.89
N LEU A 101 16.91 9.28 3.36
CA LEU A 101 16.77 8.35 4.47
C LEU A 101 16.99 9.03 5.83
N SER A 102 17.89 10.02 5.93
CA SER A 102 18.16 10.73 7.20
C SER A 102 17.12 11.78 7.53
N GLU A 103 16.41 12.34 6.54
CA GLU A 103 15.40 13.39 6.74
C GLU A 103 14.29 12.99 7.75
N PRO A 104 13.65 11.81 7.68
CA PRO A 104 12.66 11.39 8.69
C PRO A 104 13.24 11.32 10.09
N LEU A 105 14.50 10.89 10.24
CA LEU A 105 15.17 10.82 11.53
C LEU A 105 15.39 12.22 12.12
N ALA A 106 15.87 13.16 11.29
CA ALA A 106 16.09 14.55 11.70
C ALA A 106 14.78 15.24 12.14
N ILE A 107 13.69 15.07 11.36
CA ILE A 107 12.36 15.61 11.70
C ILE A 107 11.87 15.10 13.05
N HIS A 108 12.16 13.84 13.38
CA HIS A 108 11.71 13.21 14.62
C HIS A 108 12.73 13.24 15.76
N GLY A 109 13.88 13.90 15.58
CA GLY A 109 14.95 14.00 16.58
C GLY A 109 15.53 12.63 16.96
N ILE A 110 15.68 11.72 15.98
CA ILE A 110 16.26 10.40 16.19
C ILE A 110 17.75 10.47 15.87
N GLU A 111 18.56 10.07 16.82
CA GLU A 111 20.02 10.05 16.71
C GLU A 111 20.54 8.85 15.90
N ASP A 112 21.87 8.76 15.70
CA ASP A 112 22.56 7.67 15.01
C ASP A 112 22.15 7.49 13.53
N ALA A 113 21.84 8.61 12.86
CA ALA A 113 21.37 8.59 11.46
C ALA A 113 22.34 7.81 10.53
N ASN A 114 23.66 7.92 10.72
CA ASN A 114 24.66 7.23 9.93
C ASN A 114 24.52 5.70 9.97
N GLU A 115 24.38 5.15 11.17
CA GLU A 115 24.24 3.71 11.37
C GLU A 115 22.90 3.22 10.86
N ARG A 116 21.81 3.96 11.17
CA ARG A 116 20.46 3.63 10.73
C ARG A 116 20.31 3.63 9.22
N VAL A 117 20.88 4.62 8.53
CA VAL A 117 20.88 4.68 7.06
C VAL A 117 21.64 3.49 6.46
N SER A 118 22.83 3.16 6.98
CA SER A 118 23.61 2.02 6.50
C SER A 118 22.84 0.71 6.67
N ARG A 119 22.27 0.48 7.85
CA ARG A 119 21.46 -0.70 8.15
C ARG A 119 20.21 -0.79 7.27
N ALA A 120 19.50 0.33 7.03
CA ALA A 120 18.32 0.37 6.18
C ALA A 120 18.65 0.01 4.72
N LEU A 121 19.78 0.49 4.20
CA LEU A 121 20.24 0.11 2.85
C LEU A 121 20.57 -1.37 2.74
N GLU A 122 21.28 -1.94 3.71
CA GLU A 122 21.57 -3.38 3.77
C GLU A 122 20.28 -4.22 3.81
N GLN A 123 19.31 -3.83 4.61
CA GLN A 123 18.02 -4.53 4.74
C GLN A 123 17.23 -4.59 3.43
N VAL A 124 17.34 -3.56 2.58
CA VAL A 124 16.70 -3.57 1.27
C VAL A 124 17.60 -4.13 0.16
N GLY A 125 18.78 -4.68 0.51
CA GLY A 125 19.72 -5.30 -0.42
C GLY A 125 20.46 -4.28 -1.30
N LEU A 126 20.69 -3.07 -0.78
CA LEU A 126 21.52 -2.05 -1.40
C LEU A 126 22.81 -1.90 -0.59
N GLY A 127 23.95 -1.87 -1.29
CA GLY A 127 25.25 -1.68 -0.64
C GLY A 127 25.52 -0.21 -0.25
N PRO A 128 26.56 0.06 0.55
CA PRO A 128 26.88 1.40 1.06
C PRO A 128 27.18 2.42 -0.05
N ALA A 129 27.64 1.97 -1.21
CA ALA A 129 27.90 2.83 -2.38
C ALA A 129 26.65 3.54 -2.92
N PHE A 130 25.43 3.04 -2.59
CA PHE A 130 24.17 3.67 -2.98
C PHE A 130 23.87 4.93 -2.18
N ARG A 131 24.47 5.11 -1.02
CA ARG A 131 24.17 6.18 -0.09
C ARG A 131 24.29 7.57 -0.71
N PHE A 132 25.31 7.79 -1.53
CA PHE A 132 25.61 9.10 -2.12
C PHE A 132 25.07 9.26 -3.54
N ARG A 133 24.30 8.30 -4.05
CA ARG A 133 23.65 8.41 -5.35
C ARG A 133 22.42 9.30 -5.29
N TYR A 134 22.13 9.93 -6.42
CA TYR A 134 20.90 10.65 -6.66
C TYR A 134 19.82 9.73 -7.27
N PRO A 135 18.52 10.05 -7.15
CA PRO A 135 17.47 9.23 -7.73
C PRO A 135 17.62 8.92 -9.22
N HIS A 136 18.12 9.86 -10.01
CA HIS A 136 18.35 9.65 -11.45
C HIS A 136 19.47 8.63 -11.77
N GLN A 137 20.32 8.29 -10.80
CA GLN A 137 21.39 7.30 -10.92
C GLN A 137 20.93 5.89 -10.50
N LEU A 138 19.65 5.71 -10.17
CA LEU A 138 19.08 4.45 -9.69
C LEU A 138 18.13 3.87 -10.74
N SER A 139 18.10 2.53 -10.87
CA SER A 139 17.05 1.84 -11.60
C SER A 139 15.68 1.97 -10.89
N GLY A 140 14.58 1.63 -11.57
CA GLY A 140 13.24 1.64 -10.97
C GLY A 140 13.15 0.79 -9.70
N GLY A 141 13.67 -0.44 -9.73
CA GLY A 141 13.71 -1.33 -8.58
C GLY A 141 14.61 -0.83 -7.45
N GLN A 142 15.74 -0.20 -7.76
CA GLN A 142 16.62 0.41 -6.75
C GLN A 142 15.92 1.62 -6.08
N ARG A 143 15.21 2.46 -6.83
CA ARG A 143 14.39 3.55 -6.26
C ARG A 143 13.29 3.01 -5.35
N GLN A 144 12.62 1.95 -5.76
CA GLN A 144 11.59 1.31 -4.94
C GLN A 144 12.17 0.78 -3.63
N ARG A 145 13.35 0.15 -3.67
CA ARG A 145 14.06 -0.29 -2.47
C ARG A 145 14.40 0.88 -1.54
N VAL A 146 14.85 2.02 -2.08
CA VAL A 146 15.09 3.25 -1.29
C VAL A 146 13.80 3.80 -0.71
N ALA A 147 12.69 3.81 -1.46
CA ALA A 147 11.39 4.25 -0.94
C ALA A 147 10.88 3.37 0.20
N ILE A 148 11.07 2.04 0.09
CA ILE A 148 10.79 1.09 1.18
C ILE A 148 11.71 1.36 2.38
N ALA A 149 13.03 1.52 2.17
CA ALA A 149 13.97 1.83 3.24
C ALA A 149 13.56 3.11 3.97
N ARG A 150 13.18 4.18 3.25
CA ARG A 150 12.72 5.44 3.83
C ARG A 150 11.48 5.25 4.71
N ALA A 151 10.50 4.48 4.25
CA ALA A 151 9.31 4.18 5.03
C ALA A 151 9.64 3.42 6.33
N LEU A 152 10.73 2.65 6.34
CA LEU A 152 11.15 1.87 7.51
C LEU A 152 12.04 2.66 8.51
N MET A 153 12.50 3.88 8.16
CA MET A 153 13.41 4.65 9.02
C MET A 153 12.83 4.97 10.40
N LEU A 154 11.52 5.14 10.50
CA LEU A 154 10.82 5.43 11.76
C LEU A 154 10.35 4.17 12.51
N GLU A 155 10.71 2.97 12.03
CA GLU A 155 10.33 1.68 12.61
C GLU A 155 8.81 1.55 12.81
N PRO A 156 8.00 1.76 11.75
CA PRO A 156 6.55 1.74 11.85
C PRO A 156 6.03 0.35 12.23
N LYS A 157 4.81 0.30 12.81
CA LYS A 157 4.07 -0.95 13.01
C LYS A 157 3.17 -1.29 11.83
N VAL A 158 2.74 -0.27 11.08
CA VAL A 158 1.85 -0.41 9.93
C VAL A 158 2.52 0.17 8.69
N LEU A 159 2.54 -0.61 7.61
CA LEU A 159 3.00 -0.15 6.31
C LEU A 159 1.83 -0.22 5.31
N LEU A 160 1.49 0.94 4.77
CA LEU A 160 0.49 1.09 3.72
C LEU A 160 1.19 1.00 2.37
N LEU A 161 0.79 0.04 1.53
CA LEU A 161 1.45 -0.27 0.27
C LEU A 161 0.49 0.05 -0.89
N ASP A 162 0.69 1.19 -1.57
CA ASP A 162 -0.13 1.60 -2.70
C ASP A 162 0.52 1.15 -4.01
N GLU A 163 0.08 0.03 -4.55
CA GLU A 163 0.59 -0.60 -5.79
C GLU A 163 2.14 -0.63 -5.88
N PRO A 164 2.86 -1.18 -4.89
CA PRO A 164 4.30 -0.96 -4.70
C PRO A 164 5.19 -1.53 -5.82
N THR A 165 4.61 -2.23 -6.79
CA THR A 165 5.35 -2.90 -7.86
C THR A 165 4.77 -2.67 -9.26
N SER A 166 3.69 -1.87 -9.41
CA SER A 166 2.98 -1.71 -10.69
C SER A 166 3.81 -1.06 -11.80
N ALA A 167 4.81 -0.25 -11.44
CA ALA A 167 5.70 0.43 -12.39
C ALA A 167 7.00 -0.35 -12.70
N LEU A 168 7.11 -1.62 -12.26
CA LEU A 168 8.32 -2.44 -12.37
C LEU A 168 8.10 -3.61 -13.33
N ASP A 169 9.19 -4.07 -13.95
CA ASP A 169 9.17 -5.31 -14.73
C ASP A 169 8.96 -6.54 -13.82
N VAL A 170 8.51 -7.66 -14.41
CA VAL A 170 8.07 -8.86 -13.68
C VAL A 170 9.15 -9.43 -12.76
N SER A 171 10.41 -9.44 -13.19
CA SER A 171 11.51 -9.99 -12.39
C SER A 171 11.80 -9.14 -11.16
N VAL A 172 11.88 -7.82 -11.34
CA VAL A 172 12.10 -6.85 -10.26
C VAL A 172 10.89 -6.80 -9.32
N GLN A 173 9.66 -6.93 -9.87
CA GLN A 173 8.45 -7.04 -9.07
C GLN A 173 8.53 -8.21 -8.08
N ALA A 174 8.92 -9.41 -8.53
CA ALA A 174 9.07 -10.58 -7.65
C ALA A 174 10.10 -10.35 -6.54
N GLU A 175 11.23 -9.71 -6.86
CA GLU A 175 12.25 -9.35 -5.86
C GLU A 175 11.72 -8.40 -4.79
N ILE A 176 10.97 -7.35 -5.18
CA ILE A 176 10.39 -6.38 -4.24
C ILE A 176 9.32 -7.03 -3.36
N LEU A 177 8.46 -7.89 -3.91
CA LEU A 177 7.46 -8.61 -3.13
C LEU A 177 8.10 -9.54 -2.10
N ASN A 178 9.14 -10.29 -2.48
CA ASN A 178 9.89 -11.14 -1.57
C ASN A 178 10.61 -10.33 -0.48
N LEU A 179 11.16 -9.16 -0.83
CA LEU A 179 11.74 -8.23 0.13
C LEU A 179 10.70 -7.78 1.17
N LEU A 180 9.52 -7.33 0.72
CA LEU A 180 8.44 -6.88 1.60
C LEU A 180 7.97 -8.01 2.52
N ARG A 181 7.81 -9.23 1.99
CA ARG A 181 7.43 -10.40 2.80
C ARG A 181 8.46 -10.69 3.89
N ARG A 182 9.75 -10.75 3.55
CA ARG A 182 10.82 -10.94 4.52
C ARG A 182 10.81 -9.84 5.59
N LEU A 183 10.69 -8.57 5.21
CA LEU A 183 10.64 -7.44 6.15
C LEU A 183 9.42 -7.52 7.09
N ARG A 184 8.27 -7.99 6.60
CA ARG A 184 7.09 -8.24 7.44
C ARG A 184 7.39 -9.29 8.49
N ASP A 185 7.92 -10.44 8.07
CA ASP A 185 8.19 -11.57 8.96
C ASP A 185 9.27 -11.24 10.02
N GLU A 186 10.34 -10.54 9.62
CA GLU A 186 11.43 -10.12 10.51
C GLU A 186 11.02 -9.07 11.54
N ARG A 187 10.07 -8.19 11.20
CA ARG A 187 9.71 -7.03 12.03
C ARG A 187 8.30 -7.07 12.62
N GLY A 188 7.51 -8.08 12.32
CA GLY A 188 6.12 -8.19 12.74
C GLY A 188 5.22 -7.08 12.19
N LEU A 189 5.49 -6.62 10.95
CA LEU A 189 4.77 -5.52 10.34
C LEU A 189 3.35 -5.91 9.96
N THR A 190 2.40 -5.00 10.16
CA THR A 190 1.05 -5.12 9.62
C THR A 190 0.99 -4.41 8.27
N TYR A 191 0.49 -5.09 7.24
CA TYR A 191 0.36 -4.52 5.89
C TYR A 191 -1.09 -4.29 5.49
N LEU A 192 -1.36 -3.14 4.88
CA LEU A 192 -2.52 -2.94 4.02
C LEU A 192 -2.02 -2.67 2.60
N LEU A 193 -2.19 -3.66 1.73
CA LEU A 193 -1.70 -3.66 0.35
C LEU A 193 -2.84 -3.33 -0.60
N VAL A 194 -2.69 -2.29 -1.38
CA VAL A 194 -3.55 -2.00 -2.54
C VAL A 194 -2.91 -2.55 -3.80
N SER A 195 -3.66 -3.29 -4.57
CA SER A 195 -3.24 -3.77 -5.90
C SER A 195 -4.45 -4.02 -6.80
N HIS A 196 -4.28 -3.86 -8.10
CA HIS A 196 -5.20 -4.35 -9.11
C HIS A 196 -4.82 -5.76 -9.62
N ASN A 197 -3.66 -6.28 -9.20
CA ASN A 197 -3.16 -7.61 -9.58
C ASN A 197 -3.45 -8.63 -8.47
N LEU A 198 -4.41 -9.53 -8.73
CA LEU A 198 -4.80 -10.58 -7.78
C LEU A 198 -3.68 -11.58 -7.49
N ALA A 199 -2.74 -11.81 -8.42
CA ALA A 199 -1.60 -12.70 -8.18
C ALA A 199 -0.64 -12.10 -7.13
N VAL A 200 -0.44 -10.77 -7.15
CA VAL A 200 0.34 -10.06 -6.12
C VAL A 200 -0.30 -10.24 -4.75
N VAL A 201 -1.63 -10.05 -4.66
CA VAL A 201 -2.37 -10.19 -3.41
C VAL A 201 -2.36 -11.64 -2.91
N ALA A 202 -2.55 -12.61 -3.80
CA ALA A 202 -2.47 -14.02 -3.46
C ALA A 202 -1.08 -14.45 -2.94
N HIS A 203 -0.02 -13.75 -3.35
CA HIS A 203 1.34 -14.00 -2.87
C HIS A 203 1.63 -13.33 -1.52
N MET A 204 1.11 -12.13 -1.30
CA MET A 204 1.50 -11.24 -0.21
C MET A 204 0.56 -11.25 1.00
N CYS A 205 -0.73 -11.56 0.80
CA CYS A 205 -1.75 -11.31 1.80
C CYS A 205 -2.30 -12.59 2.42
N ASP A 206 -2.87 -12.46 3.62
CA ASP A 206 -3.57 -13.51 4.35
C ASP A 206 -5.08 -13.48 4.05
N ARG A 207 -5.64 -12.26 3.98
CA ARG A 207 -7.04 -11.96 3.62
C ARG A 207 -7.09 -10.79 2.65
N LEU A 208 -8.21 -10.63 1.98
CA LEU A 208 -8.46 -9.50 1.08
C LEU A 208 -9.90 -9.05 1.10
N ALA A 209 -10.10 -7.78 0.74
CA ALA A 209 -11.40 -7.23 0.39
C ALA A 209 -11.40 -6.75 -1.07
N VAL A 210 -12.50 -7.00 -1.76
CA VAL A 210 -12.72 -6.56 -3.13
C VAL A 210 -13.57 -5.29 -3.12
N MET A 211 -13.06 -4.22 -3.72
CA MET A 211 -13.75 -2.94 -3.86
C MET A 211 -14.28 -2.73 -5.26
N ASN A 212 -15.53 -2.28 -5.35
CA ASN A 212 -16.13 -1.76 -6.56
C ASN A 212 -16.82 -0.43 -6.26
N ARG A 213 -16.55 0.62 -7.03
CA ARG A 213 -17.23 1.93 -6.95
C ARG A 213 -17.38 2.48 -5.53
N GLY A 214 -16.33 2.36 -4.72
CA GLY A 214 -16.26 2.91 -3.38
C GLY A 214 -16.86 2.03 -2.27
N VAL A 215 -17.36 0.84 -2.56
CA VAL A 215 -17.87 -0.12 -1.57
C VAL A 215 -17.05 -1.40 -1.57
N VAL A 216 -16.96 -2.06 -0.42
CA VAL A 216 -16.47 -3.43 -0.33
C VAL A 216 -17.60 -4.36 -0.75
N VAL A 217 -17.37 -5.16 -1.80
CA VAL A 217 -18.35 -6.12 -2.31
C VAL A 217 -18.16 -7.51 -1.73
N GLU A 218 -16.92 -7.87 -1.39
CA GLU A 218 -16.60 -9.17 -0.81
C GLU A 218 -15.34 -9.08 0.03
N GLU A 219 -15.31 -9.80 1.15
CA GLU A 219 -14.11 -10.02 1.96
C GLU A 219 -13.90 -11.52 2.14
N MET A 220 -12.64 -12.00 1.95
CA MET A 220 -12.35 -13.42 1.99
C MET A 220 -10.92 -13.71 2.43
N ALA A 221 -10.66 -14.96 2.83
CA ALA A 221 -9.30 -15.48 2.95
C ALA A 221 -8.66 -15.63 1.56
N VAL A 222 -7.35 -15.43 1.45
CA VAL A 222 -6.62 -15.62 0.18
C VAL A 222 -6.74 -17.06 -0.34
N ASP A 223 -6.92 -18.05 0.52
CA ASP A 223 -7.11 -19.44 0.08
C ASP A 223 -8.40 -19.64 -0.71
N THR A 224 -9.48 -18.91 -0.41
CA THR A 224 -10.70 -18.88 -1.23
C THR A 224 -10.41 -18.36 -2.64
N LEU A 225 -9.62 -17.29 -2.75
CA LEU A 225 -9.16 -16.77 -4.04
C LEU A 225 -8.32 -17.79 -4.80
N ARG A 226 -7.39 -18.48 -4.13
CA ARG A 226 -6.52 -19.51 -4.73
C ARG A 226 -7.31 -20.71 -5.24
N ARG A 227 -8.38 -21.12 -4.52
CA ARG A 227 -9.31 -22.20 -4.94
C ARG A 227 -10.26 -21.74 -6.04
N GLN A 228 -10.31 -20.44 -6.33
CA GLN A 228 -11.20 -19.85 -7.33
C GLN A 228 -12.70 -19.96 -6.99
N GLU A 229 -13.01 -19.82 -5.72
CA GLU A 229 -14.36 -19.98 -5.15
C GLU A 229 -14.92 -18.67 -4.55
N PRO A 230 -14.74 -17.47 -5.19
CA PRO A 230 -15.37 -16.26 -4.68
C PRO A 230 -16.90 -16.37 -4.77
N ALA A 231 -17.58 -15.83 -3.75
CA ALA A 231 -19.04 -15.87 -3.67
C ALA A 231 -19.69 -14.86 -4.61
N GLU A 232 -19.07 -13.67 -4.76
CA GLU A 232 -19.64 -12.55 -5.51
C GLU A 232 -19.34 -12.64 -7.02
N ALA A 233 -20.34 -12.33 -7.84
CA ALA A 233 -20.24 -12.37 -9.29
C ALA A 233 -19.16 -11.42 -9.82
N TYR A 234 -19.05 -10.21 -9.25
CA TYR A 234 -18.02 -9.24 -9.60
C TYR A 234 -16.62 -9.75 -9.32
N THR A 235 -16.41 -10.42 -8.18
CA THR A 235 -15.09 -10.99 -7.83
C THR A 235 -14.72 -12.13 -8.78
N ARG A 236 -15.69 -12.97 -9.18
CA ARG A 236 -15.47 -14.01 -10.20
C ARG A 236 -15.04 -13.40 -11.55
N GLN A 237 -15.72 -12.34 -11.97
CA GLN A 237 -15.39 -11.61 -13.19
C GLN A 237 -13.97 -11.00 -13.13
N LEU A 238 -13.62 -10.35 -12.01
CA LEU A 238 -12.29 -9.79 -11.79
C LEU A 238 -11.20 -10.87 -11.83
N LEU A 239 -11.46 -12.04 -11.25
CA LEU A 239 -10.56 -13.19 -11.26
C LEU A 239 -10.36 -13.73 -12.69
N LEU A 240 -11.41 -13.85 -13.47
CA LEU A 240 -11.33 -14.27 -14.89
C LEU A 240 -10.53 -13.27 -15.72
N ALA A 241 -10.77 -11.97 -15.54
CA ALA A 241 -10.04 -10.91 -16.23
C ALA A 241 -8.53 -10.91 -15.92
N SER A 242 -8.15 -11.31 -14.71
CA SER A 242 -6.74 -11.34 -14.27
C SER A 242 -5.91 -12.46 -14.93
N ARG A 243 -6.55 -13.45 -15.57
CA ARG A 243 -5.87 -14.61 -16.20
C ARG A 243 -5.35 -14.35 -17.62
N GLY A 244 -5.55 -13.17 -18.15
CA GLY A 244 -5.18 -12.78 -19.50
C GLY A 244 -6.39 -12.51 -20.41
N TYR A 245 -6.13 -11.82 -21.51
CA TYR A 245 -7.18 -11.47 -22.48
C TYR A 245 -7.64 -12.72 -23.22
N ASP A 246 -8.76 -13.31 -22.78
CA ASP A 246 -9.53 -14.28 -23.52
C ASP A 246 -10.72 -13.58 -24.18
N ARG A 247 -10.83 -13.69 -25.53
CA ARG A 247 -11.89 -13.05 -26.32
C ARG A 247 -13.29 -13.51 -25.92
N GLU A 248 -13.45 -14.75 -25.48
CA GLU A 248 -14.73 -15.30 -25.03
C GLU A 248 -15.11 -14.74 -23.65
N VAL A 249 -14.13 -14.64 -22.74
CA VAL A 249 -14.29 -14.00 -21.42
C VAL A 249 -14.64 -12.52 -21.56
N ALA A 250 -13.98 -11.80 -22.47
CA ALA A 250 -14.24 -10.37 -22.69
C ALA A 250 -15.67 -10.11 -23.21
N ARG A 251 -16.24 -11.03 -24.01
CA ARG A 251 -17.62 -10.94 -24.50
C ARG A 251 -18.67 -11.27 -23.45
N ALA A 252 -18.30 -12.08 -22.45
CA ALA A 252 -19.20 -12.49 -21.36
C ALA A 252 -19.15 -11.51 -20.16
N MET A 253 -18.28 -10.50 -20.19
CA MET A 253 -18.19 -9.49 -19.12
C MET A 253 -19.47 -8.64 -19.08
N ILE A 254 -20.15 -8.68 -17.94
CA ILE A 254 -21.30 -7.83 -17.65
C ILE A 254 -20.76 -6.48 -17.18
N THR A 255 -21.24 -5.40 -17.78
CA THR A 255 -20.98 -4.04 -17.28
C THR A 255 -21.88 -3.83 -16.06
N TYR A 256 -21.30 -3.71 -14.87
CA TYR A 256 -22.03 -3.34 -13.66
C TYR A 256 -22.18 -1.82 -13.63
N ASP A 257 -23.36 -1.31 -14.04
CA ASP A 257 -23.74 0.12 -13.97
C ASP A 257 -24.00 0.60 -12.54
#